data_62e12f203d94bb117fc56d71795870c4
#
_entry.id   62e12f203d94bb117fc56d71795870c4
#
_cell.length_a   1.000
_cell.length_b   1.000
_cell.length_c   1.000
_cell.angle_alpha   90.00
_cell.angle_beta   90.00
_cell.angle_gamma   90.00
#
_symmetry.space_group_name_H-M   'P 1'
#
loop_
_entity.id
_entity.type
_entity.pdbx_description
1 polymer ?
#
loop_
_entity_poly.entity_id
_entity_poly.type
_entity_poly.pdbx_seq_one_letter_code
_entity_poly.pdbx_strand_id
1 'polypeptide(L)'
;MRHLITAVDPDSIAEELGIEPGWSLASIDGEEILDVIDYEQLTTKEALELCFETPEGESVYADVEKELYEPLGLNFESGLMSPIKSCKNHCVFCFIDQMPKGVRNTLHVKDDDWRLSLIMGNYVTLTNIDDAEFARILKRRVSPLYISVHATDGEIRKAMMRNPTAVRIMERLSRLKEEGMQFHAQIVACPGLNDGEVLSQTLWDLLKLAPAAQSVAVVPVGLTRYREKLYPLRTLTREEARDVILRVEACNAQAIAEAGCSFAYASD
;
A
#
# COMPACT_ATOMS: atom_id res chain seq x y z
N MET A 1 11.66 -18.70 3.29
CA MET A 1 11.64 -18.65 1.79
C MET A 1 13.08 -18.45 1.33
N ARG A 2 13.47 -18.87 0.12
CA ARG A 2 14.84 -18.67 -0.39
C ARG A 2 14.80 -17.62 -1.50
N HIS A 3 15.73 -16.68 -1.47
CA HIS A 3 15.78 -15.58 -2.42
C HIS A 3 17.02 -15.69 -3.28
N LEU A 4 16.83 -16.05 -4.56
CA LEU A 4 17.91 -16.24 -5.53
C LEU A 4 18.63 -14.92 -5.80
N ILE A 5 19.94 -14.93 -5.60
CA ILE A 5 20.85 -13.82 -5.91
C ILE A 5 21.16 -13.87 -7.39
N THR A 6 20.82 -12.81 -8.11
CA THR A 6 21.01 -12.71 -9.57
C THR A 6 22.26 -11.94 -9.97
N ALA A 7 22.71 -11.05 -9.09
CA ALA A 7 23.96 -10.30 -9.24
C ALA A 7 24.49 -9.86 -7.86
N VAL A 8 25.78 -9.60 -7.78
CA VAL A 8 26.48 -8.99 -6.65
C VAL A 8 27.12 -7.71 -7.15
N ASP A 9 26.96 -6.63 -6.36
CA ASP A 9 27.54 -5.33 -6.71
C ASP A 9 29.07 -5.36 -6.52
N PRO A 10 29.85 -4.75 -7.42
CA PRO A 10 31.28 -4.64 -7.25
C PRO A 10 31.63 -3.77 -6.03
N ASP A 11 32.74 -4.07 -5.37
CA ASP A 11 33.24 -3.39 -4.17
C ASP A 11 32.23 -3.39 -3.01
N SER A 12 31.37 -4.43 -2.92
CA SER A 12 30.35 -4.59 -1.89
C SER A 12 30.72 -5.63 -0.84
N ILE A 13 30.02 -5.60 0.30
CA ILE A 13 30.17 -6.60 1.38
C ILE A 13 29.95 -8.02 0.84
N ALA A 14 28.96 -8.22 -0.01
CA ALA A 14 28.68 -9.53 -0.60
C ALA A 14 29.83 -10.03 -1.48
N GLU A 15 30.49 -9.15 -2.24
CA GLU A 15 31.68 -9.51 -3.03
C GLU A 15 32.86 -9.87 -2.14
N GLU A 16 33.10 -9.10 -1.07
CA GLU A 16 34.18 -9.38 -0.10
C GLU A 16 33.97 -10.73 0.62
N LEU A 17 32.73 -11.12 0.87
CA LEU A 17 32.35 -12.42 1.43
C LEU A 17 32.45 -13.57 0.41
N GLY A 18 32.71 -13.28 -0.87
CA GLY A 18 32.79 -14.28 -1.92
C GLY A 18 31.42 -14.88 -2.30
N ILE A 19 30.34 -14.13 -2.09
CA ILE A 19 29.01 -14.54 -2.50
C ILE A 19 28.89 -14.41 -4.02
N GLU A 20 28.32 -15.43 -4.66
CA GLU A 20 28.22 -15.50 -6.12
C GLU A 20 26.75 -15.48 -6.58
N PRO A 21 26.46 -14.96 -7.79
CA PRO A 21 25.16 -15.16 -8.44
C PRO A 21 24.83 -16.65 -8.54
N GLY A 22 23.57 -16.99 -8.28
CA GLY A 22 23.10 -18.37 -8.22
C GLY A 22 22.95 -18.92 -6.80
N TRP A 23 23.57 -18.30 -5.81
CA TRP A 23 23.30 -18.60 -4.40
C TRP A 23 21.92 -18.05 -3.99
N SER A 24 21.39 -18.50 -2.87
CA SER A 24 20.14 -18.01 -2.33
C SER A 24 20.33 -17.51 -0.90
N LEU A 25 19.83 -16.32 -0.58
CA LEU A 25 19.75 -15.83 0.80
C LEU A 25 18.58 -16.56 1.51
N ALA A 26 18.89 -17.27 2.58
CA ALA A 26 17.94 -18.11 3.33
C ALA A 26 17.39 -17.43 4.59
N SER A 27 18.26 -16.76 5.38
CA SER A 27 17.85 -16.05 6.59
C SER A 27 18.88 -14.96 6.97
N ILE A 28 18.42 -14.03 7.80
CA ILE A 28 19.26 -13.01 8.46
C ILE A 28 18.98 -13.11 9.96
N ASP A 29 20.04 -13.27 10.77
CA ASP A 29 19.95 -13.50 12.23
C ASP A 29 19.00 -14.66 12.60
N GLY A 30 18.93 -15.71 11.78
CA GLY A 30 18.00 -16.82 11.94
C GLY A 30 16.54 -16.49 11.63
N GLU A 31 16.19 -15.23 11.28
CA GLU A 31 14.83 -14.87 10.86
C GLU A 31 14.65 -15.14 9.36
N GLU A 32 13.48 -15.72 9.02
CA GLU A 32 13.07 -15.94 7.63
C GLU A 32 12.73 -14.60 6.96
N ILE A 33 13.17 -14.44 5.73
CA ILE A 33 12.88 -13.29 4.89
C ILE A 33 11.68 -13.66 4.00
N LEU A 34 10.58 -12.92 4.09
CA LEU A 34 9.39 -13.16 3.25
C LEU A 34 9.38 -12.29 2.00
N ASP A 35 9.95 -11.09 2.07
CA ASP A 35 10.01 -10.12 0.98
C ASP A 35 11.01 -8.99 1.30
N VAL A 36 11.06 -7.99 0.42
CA VAL A 36 11.95 -6.83 0.53
C VAL A 36 11.80 -6.06 1.85
N ILE A 37 10.61 -6.03 2.46
CA ILE A 37 10.41 -5.29 3.72
C ILE A 37 11.16 -5.96 4.87
N ASP A 38 11.16 -7.30 4.93
CA ASP A 38 11.98 -8.02 5.91
C ASP A 38 13.47 -7.82 5.63
N TYR A 39 13.88 -7.94 4.37
CA TYR A 39 15.27 -7.75 3.96
C TYR A 39 15.79 -6.36 4.37
N GLU A 40 15.11 -5.30 3.96
CA GLU A 40 15.51 -3.93 4.27
C GLU A 40 15.58 -3.67 5.78
N GLN A 41 14.61 -4.17 6.56
CA GLN A 41 14.63 -3.97 8.01
C GLN A 41 15.70 -4.79 8.72
N LEU A 42 15.90 -6.04 8.33
CA LEU A 42 16.89 -6.90 8.97
C LEU A 42 18.33 -6.44 8.66
N THR A 43 18.54 -5.86 7.47
CA THR A 43 19.86 -5.34 7.05
C THR A 43 20.20 -3.94 7.57
N THR A 44 19.34 -3.28 8.35
CA THR A 44 19.65 -1.96 8.92
C THR A 44 20.69 -2.01 10.04
N LYS A 45 20.99 -3.18 10.60
CA LYS A 45 21.89 -3.37 11.75
C LYS A 45 23.36 -3.23 11.36
N GLU A 46 24.21 -2.94 12.36
CA GLU A 46 25.67 -2.87 12.22
C GLU A 46 26.33 -4.25 12.26
N ALA A 47 25.71 -5.23 12.95
CA ALA A 47 26.18 -6.61 13.00
C ALA A 47 25.02 -7.56 12.72
N LEU A 48 25.22 -8.55 11.85
CA LEU A 48 24.22 -9.53 11.45
C LEU A 48 24.87 -10.84 10.98
N GLU A 49 24.17 -11.95 11.17
CA GLU A 49 24.51 -13.25 10.63
C GLU A 49 23.67 -13.51 9.37
N LEU A 50 24.33 -13.76 8.25
CA LEU A 50 23.68 -14.14 7.00
C LEU A 50 23.79 -15.66 6.79
N CYS A 51 22.68 -16.29 6.40
CA CYS A 51 22.69 -17.69 5.97
C CYS A 51 22.36 -17.74 4.47
N PHE A 52 23.26 -18.32 3.71
CA PHE A 52 23.09 -18.57 2.29
C PHE A 52 22.97 -20.06 2.02
N GLU A 53 22.39 -20.40 0.86
CA GLU A 53 22.43 -21.74 0.30
C GLU A 53 23.08 -21.68 -1.10
N THR A 54 24.09 -22.51 -1.30
CA THR A 54 24.77 -22.65 -2.60
C THR A 54 23.92 -23.41 -3.61
N PRO A 55 24.24 -23.36 -4.92
CA PRO A 55 23.55 -24.18 -5.92
C PRO A 55 23.62 -25.69 -5.65
N GLU A 56 24.64 -26.14 -4.92
CA GLU A 56 24.83 -27.54 -4.52
C GLU A 56 23.98 -27.93 -3.30
N GLY A 57 23.33 -26.94 -2.66
CA GLY A 57 22.48 -27.14 -1.47
C GLY A 57 23.23 -27.09 -0.15
N GLU A 58 24.45 -26.60 -0.13
CA GLU A 58 25.21 -26.40 1.11
C GLU A 58 24.83 -25.08 1.77
N SER A 59 24.68 -25.09 3.10
CA SER A 59 24.45 -23.87 3.89
C SER A 59 25.77 -23.21 4.25
N VAL A 60 25.89 -21.92 3.93
CA VAL A 60 27.04 -21.09 4.25
C VAL A 60 26.59 -19.96 5.17
N TYR A 61 27.28 -19.76 6.27
CA TYR A 61 27.04 -18.70 7.25
C TYR A 61 28.15 -17.66 7.16
N ALA A 62 27.78 -16.38 7.22
CA ALA A 62 28.69 -15.28 7.22
C ALA A 62 28.29 -14.24 8.28
N ASP A 63 29.22 -13.95 9.20
CA ASP A 63 29.09 -12.84 10.13
C ASP A 63 29.53 -11.55 9.42
N VAL A 64 28.70 -10.52 9.49
CA VAL A 64 28.92 -9.22 8.85
C VAL A 64 28.95 -8.13 9.89
N GLU A 65 29.99 -7.33 9.88
CA GLU A 65 30.09 -6.04 10.58
C GLU A 65 30.12 -4.93 9.51
N LYS A 66 29.23 -3.94 9.63
CA LYS A 66 29.07 -2.88 8.62
C LYS A 66 28.57 -1.59 9.28
N GLU A 67 28.56 -0.49 8.54
CA GLU A 67 27.89 0.73 8.99
C GLU A 67 26.36 0.56 8.97
N LEU A 68 25.69 1.31 9.84
CA LEU A 68 24.22 1.35 9.88
C LEU A 68 23.70 1.76 8.49
N TYR A 69 22.73 1.00 7.95
CA TYR A 69 22.15 1.17 6.60
C TYR A 69 23.12 0.92 5.44
N GLU A 70 24.35 0.53 5.64
CA GLU A 70 25.23 0.15 4.54
C GLU A 70 24.64 -1.04 3.76
N PRO A 71 24.54 -0.97 2.43
CA PRO A 71 23.94 -2.04 1.63
C PRO A 71 24.88 -3.25 1.54
N LEU A 72 24.30 -4.45 1.52
CA LEU A 72 25.08 -5.69 1.35
C LEU A 72 25.59 -5.88 -0.09
N GLY A 73 24.97 -5.23 -1.08
CA GLY A 73 25.29 -5.40 -2.51
C GLY A 73 24.68 -6.63 -3.15
N LEU A 74 23.61 -7.19 -2.56
CA LEU A 74 22.87 -8.33 -3.10
C LEU A 74 21.73 -7.86 -4.04
N ASN A 75 21.67 -8.42 -5.24
CA ASN A 75 20.60 -8.18 -6.21
C ASN A 75 19.75 -9.44 -6.40
N PHE A 76 18.43 -9.27 -6.37
CA PHE A 76 17.45 -10.36 -6.49
C PHE A 76 16.67 -10.28 -7.81
N GLU A 77 15.98 -11.38 -8.19
CA GLU A 77 15.21 -11.45 -9.43
C GLU A 77 14.12 -10.36 -9.54
N SER A 78 13.52 -9.97 -8.42
CA SER A 78 12.56 -8.86 -8.39
C SER A 78 12.82 -7.95 -7.21
N GLY A 79 12.59 -6.65 -7.38
CA GLY A 79 12.75 -5.66 -6.31
C GLY A 79 11.81 -5.87 -5.12
N LEU A 80 10.79 -6.72 -5.22
CA LEU A 80 9.92 -7.10 -4.10
C LEU A 80 10.34 -8.40 -3.41
N MET A 81 11.29 -9.13 -3.98
CA MET A 81 11.76 -10.46 -3.50
C MET A 81 10.65 -11.51 -3.39
N SER A 82 9.45 -11.21 -3.86
CA SER A 82 8.30 -12.11 -3.95
C SER A 82 7.26 -11.56 -4.93
N PRO A 83 6.32 -12.38 -5.43
CA PRO A 83 5.33 -11.93 -6.41
C PRO A 83 4.48 -10.75 -5.93
N ILE A 84 4.08 -9.88 -6.87
CA ILE A 84 3.14 -8.78 -6.60
C ILE A 84 1.78 -9.35 -6.17
N LYS A 85 1.19 -8.77 -5.13
CA LYS A 85 -0.15 -9.13 -4.66
C LYS A 85 -1.21 -8.47 -5.55
N SER A 86 -1.93 -9.30 -6.28
CA SER A 86 -2.99 -8.85 -7.17
C SER A 86 -4.25 -8.46 -6.41
N CYS A 87 -4.91 -7.39 -6.85
CA CYS A 87 -6.16 -6.91 -6.29
C CYS A 87 -7.30 -7.92 -6.53
N LYS A 88 -8.05 -8.24 -5.48
CA LYS A 88 -9.21 -9.14 -5.51
C LYS A 88 -10.56 -8.40 -5.59
N ASN A 89 -10.51 -7.06 -5.69
CA ASN A 89 -11.72 -6.24 -5.74
C ASN A 89 -12.29 -6.14 -7.16
N HIS A 90 -13.60 -5.91 -7.22
CA HIS A 90 -14.34 -5.61 -8.45
C HIS A 90 -15.04 -4.24 -8.33
N CYS A 91 -14.25 -3.21 -7.95
CA CYS A 91 -14.76 -1.88 -7.68
C CYS A 91 -15.55 -1.33 -8.86
N VAL A 92 -16.73 -0.75 -8.57
CA VAL A 92 -17.62 -0.18 -9.62
C VAL A 92 -16.93 0.94 -10.41
N PHE A 93 -15.92 1.58 -9.83
CA PHE A 93 -15.12 2.67 -10.40
C PHE A 93 -13.72 2.23 -10.86
N CYS A 94 -13.38 0.94 -10.85
CA CYS A 94 -12.03 0.49 -11.13
C CYS A 94 -11.52 1.02 -12.47
N PHE A 95 -10.42 1.77 -12.43
CA PHE A 95 -9.81 2.35 -13.62
C PHE A 95 -9.23 1.26 -14.54
N ILE A 96 -8.62 0.24 -13.96
CA ILE A 96 -8.02 -0.87 -14.74
C ILE A 96 -9.09 -1.65 -15.51
N ASP A 97 -10.27 -1.87 -14.93
CA ASP A 97 -11.38 -2.57 -15.60
C ASP A 97 -11.95 -1.79 -16.79
N GLN A 98 -11.60 -0.50 -16.93
CA GLN A 98 -11.98 0.39 -18.01
C GLN A 98 -10.87 0.59 -19.05
N MET A 99 -9.78 -0.17 -18.98
CA MET A 99 -8.69 -0.09 -19.97
C MET A 99 -9.13 -0.72 -21.29
N PRO A 100 -8.72 -0.16 -22.44
CA PRO A 100 -9.05 -0.72 -23.76
C PRO A 100 -8.37 -2.09 -23.93
N LYS A 101 -9.05 -2.98 -24.66
CA LYS A 101 -8.45 -4.26 -25.04
C LYS A 101 -7.30 -4.05 -26.03
N GLY A 102 -6.28 -4.92 -25.95
CA GLY A 102 -5.17 -4.92 -26.92
C GLY A 102 -4.04 -3.92 -26.60
N VAL A 103 -4.08 -3.23 -25.46
CA VAL A 103 -2.92 -2.48 -24.95
C VAL A 103 -1.93 -3.41 -24.25
N ARG A 104 -0.74 -2.88 -23.90
CA ARG A 104 0.31 -3.64 -23.20
C ARG A 104 -0.22 -4.29 -21.92
N ASN A 105 0.17 -5.54 -21.63
CA ASN A 105 -0.25 -6.28 -20.45
C ASN A 105 0.08 -5.55 -19.15
N THR A 106 1.17 -4.80 -19.10
CA THR A 106 1.56 -3.99 -17.94
C THR A 106 0.53 -2.93 -17.55
N LEU A 107 -0.31 -2.47 -18.49
CA LEU A 107 -1.41 -1.53 -18.21
C LEU A 107 -2.64 -2.20 -17.59
N HIS A 108 -2.69 -3.52 -17.58
CA HIS A 108 -3.75 -4.31 -16.95
C HIS A 108 -3.34 -4.88 -15.58
N VAL A 109 -2.15 -4.53 -15.09
CA VAL A 109 -1.72 -4.94 -13.74
C VAL A 109 -2.61 -4.26 -12.72
N LYS A 110 -3.27 -5.06 -11.92
CA LYS A 110 -4.20 -4.64 -10.87
C LYS A 110 -3.61 -5.06 -9.53
N ASP A 111 -2.78 -4.20 -8.98
CA ASP A 111 -2.11 -4.42 -7.70
C ASP A 111 -2.97 -3.96 -6.51
N ASP A 112 -2.75 -4.60 -5.38
CA ASP A 112 -3.25 -4.19 -4.07
C ASP A 112 -2.22 -4.65 -3.02
N ASP A 113 -0.97 -4.25 -3.25
CA ASP A 113 0.21 -4.69 -2.53
C ASP A 113 0.70 -3.59 -1.58
N TRP A 114 0.56 -3.82 -0.28
CA TRP A 114 0.93 -2.85 0.75
C TRP A 114 2.44 -2.50 0.74
N ARG A 115 3.30 -3.38 0.19
CA ARG A 115 4.73 -3.08 0.04
C ARG A 115 4.95 -1.96 -0.97
N LEU A 116 4.18 -1.98 -2.07
CA LEU A 116 4.19 -0.89 -3.05
C LEU A 116 3.61 0.41 -2.48
N SER A 117 2.72 0.32 -1.50
CA SER A 117 2.25 1.51 -0.78
C SER A 117 3.39 2.20 -0.04
N LEU A 118 4.22 1.44 0.68
CA LEU A 118 5.39 2.00 1.38
C LEU A 118 6.46 2.51 0.41
N ILE A 119 6.81 1.71 -0.60
CA ILE A 119 7.96 1.97 -1.48
C ILE A 119 7.66 3.06 -2.52
N MET A 120 6.43 3.07 -3.07
CA MET A 120 6.06 3.87 -4.23
C MET A 120 4.88 4.82 -3.98
N GLY A 121 4.23 4.76 -2.82
CA GLY A 121 3.04 5.56 -2.52
C GLY A 121 1.76 5.06 -3.20
N ASN A 122 1.72 3.80 -3.67
CA ASN A 122 0.51 3.23 -4.27
C ASN A 122 -0.61 3.13 -3.23
N TYR A 123 -1.82 3.51 -3.63
CA TYR A 123 -2.99 3.37 -2.77
C TYR A 123 -3.48 1.92 -2.75
N VAL A 124 -3.56 1.34 -1.54
CA VAL A 124 -4.01 -0.03 -1.30
C VAL A 124 -5.34 -0.07 -0.56
N THR A 125 -6.09 -1.14 -0.74
CA THR A 125 -7.43 -1.25 -0.18
C THR A 125 -7.47 -1.93 1.19
N LEU A 126 -6.41 -2.64 1.56
CA LEU A 126 -6.34 -3.52 2.74
C LEU A 126 -7.41 -4.63 2.75
N THR A 127 -7.99 -4.99 1.60
CA THR A 127 -9.05 -6.01 1.52
C THR A 127 -8.53 -7.41 1.22
N ASN A 128 -7.33 -7.53 0.64
CA ASN A 128 -6.74 -8.80 0.20
C ASN A 128 -5.67 -9.34 1.16
N ILE A 129 -5.53 -8.74 2.33
CA ILE A 129 -4.63 -9.17 3.40
C ILE A 129 -5.41 -9.84 4.53
N ASP A 130 -4.90 -10.93 5.05
CA ASP A 130 -5.46 -11.61 6.23
C ASP A 130 -4.96 -10.96 7.54
N ASP A 131 -5.37 -11.52 8.66
CA ASP A 131 -5.02 -10.96 9.97
C ASP A 131 -3.55 -11.21 10.35
N ALA A 132 -2.95 -12.29 9.87
CA ALA A 132 -1.54 -12.59 10.09
C ALA A 132 -0.65 -11.61 9.31
N GLU A 133 -1.00 -11.33 8.06
CA GLU A 133 -0.30 -10.34 7.25
C GLU A 133 -0.51 -8.92 7.79
N PHE A 134 -1.70 -8.58 8.26
CA PHE A 134 -1.94 -7.29 8.89
C PHE A 134 -1.13 -7.14 10.19
N ALA A 135 -1.05 -8.18 11.01
CA ALA A 135 -0.19 -8.21 12.20
C ALA A 135 1.30 -8.02 11.83
N ARG A 136 1.75 -8.57 10.69
CA ARG A 136 3.11 -8.34 10.18
C ARG A 136 3.33 -6.86 9.79
N ILE A 137 2.38 -6.23 9.10
CA ILE A 137 2.43 -4.79 8.79
C ILE A 137 2.63 -3.97 10.08
N LEU A 138 1.86 -4.28 11.12
CA LEU A 138 1.98 -3.62 12.43
C LEU A 138 3.34 -3.90 13.09
N LYS A 139 3.78 -5.17 13.14
CA LYS A 139 5.09 -5.57 13.70
C LYS A 139 6.24 -4.85 13.01
N ARG A 140 6.19 -4.78 11.67
CA ARG A 140 7.23 -4.13 10.85
C ARG A 140 7.09 -2.60 10.79
N ARG A 141 6.05 -2.03 11.43
CA ARG A 141 5.77 -0.59 11.49
C ARG A 141 5.78 0.08 10.12
N VAL A 142 5.12 -0.55 9.14
CA VAL A 142 5.05 -0.09 7.75
C VAL A 142 4.23 1.20 7.69
N SER A 143 4.88 2.33 7.67
CA SER A 143 4.27 3.66 7.81
C SER A 143 5.11 4.73 7.06
N PRO A 144 4.50 5.72 6.36
CA PRO A 144 3.05 5.81 6.14
C PRO A 144 2.52 4.83 5.10
N LEU A 145 1.26 4.44 5.22
CA LEU A 145 0.53 3.72 4.17
C LEU A 145 -0.39 4.68 3.40
N TYR A 146 -0.59 4.41 2.11
CA TYR A 146 -1.57 5.10 1.26
C TYR A 146 -2.78 4.18 1.09
N ILE A 147 -3.96 4.60 1.58
CA ILE A 147 -5.12 3.70 1.74
C ILE A 147 -6.33 4.22 0.96
N SER A 148 -6.83 3.38 0.05
CA SER A 148 -8.10 3.57 -0.66
C SER A 148 -9.27 3.29 0.29
N VAL A 149 -9.87 4.34 0.84
CA VAL A 149 -10.96 4.24 1.82
C VAL A 149 -12.33 4.23 1.15
N HIS A 150 -12.64 5.22 0.33
CA HIS A 150 -13.87 5.47 -0.42
C HIS A 150 -15.10 5.74 0.44
N ALA A 151 -15.35 5.00 1.50
CA ALA A 151 -16.35 5.24 2.54
C ALA A 151 -15.92 4.55 3.85
N THR A 152 -16.23 5.18 4.99
CA THR A 152 -16.06 4.57 6.32
C THR A 152 -17.25 3.68 6.68
N ASP A 153 -18.42 3.90 6.07
CA ASP A 153 -19.52 2.95 6.12
C ASP A 153 -19.15 1.66 5.39
N GLY A 154 -19.05 0.58 6.15
CA GLY A 154 -18.59 -0.72 5.64
C GLY A 154 -19.50 -1.33 4.59
N GLU A 155 -20.83 -1.13 4.68
CA GLU A 155 -21.77 -1.71 3.70
C GLU A 155 -21.73 -0.91 2.39
N ILE A 156 -21.62 0.41 2.44
CA ILE A 156 -21.40 1.24 1.25
C ILE A 156 -20.08 0.86 0.59
N ARG A 157 -19.01 0.78 1.36
CA ARG A 157 -17.69 0.39 0.86
C ARG A 157 -17.70 -1.00 0.22
N LYS A 158 -18.32 -1.98 0.85
CA LYS A 158 -18.51 -3.34 0.33
C LYS A 158 -19.28 -3.33 -0.99
N ALA A 159 -20.36 -2.57 -1.09
CA ALA A 159 -21.13 -2.44 -2.32
C ALA A 159 -20.29 -1.81 -3.45
N MET A 160 -19.53 -0.75 -3.16
CA MET A 160 -18.67 -0.08 -4.14
C MET A 160 -17.52 -0.96 -4.61
N MET A 161 -16.89 -1.71 -3.72
CA MET A 161 -15.72 -2.55 -4.03
C MET A 161 -16.08 -3.97 -4.46
N ARG A 162 -17.33 -4.39 -4.25
CA ARG A 162 -17.83 -5.75 -4.51
C ARG A 162 -16.96 -6.82 -3.84
N ASN A 163 -16.56 -6.53 -2.60
CA ASN A 163 -15.72 -7.40 -1.80
C ASN A 163 -16.21 -7.43 -0.34
N PRO A 164 -16.56 -8.59 0.23
CA PRO A 164 -17.09 -8.68 1.59
C PRO A 164 -16.11 -8.24 2.66
N THR A 165 -14.79 -8.37 2.45
CA THR A 165 -13.78 -7.95 3.43
C THR A 165 -13.65 -6.43 3.52
N ALA A 166 -14.23 -5.69 2.58
CA ALA A 166 -14.18 -4.22 2.55
C ALA A 166 -14.84 -3.56 3.75
N VAL A 167 -15.74 -4.25 4.47
CA VAL A 167 -16.40 -3.75 5.69
C VAL A 167 -15.43 -3.47 6.84
N ARG A 168 -14.25 -4.10 6.85
CA ARG A 168 -13.28 -4.03 7.96
C ARG A 168 -12.41 -2.76 7.95
N ILE A 169 -12.70 -1.79 7.12
CA ILE A 169 -11.80 -0.63 6.95
C ILE A 169 -11.58 0.12 8.25
N MET A 170 -12.63 0.49 8.99
CA MET A 170 -12.50 1.25 10.23
C MET A 170 -11.79 0.48 11.33
N GLU A 171 -11.99 -0.83 11.42
CA GLU A 171 -11.23 -1.71 12.31
C GLU A 171 -9.72 -1.60 12.02
N ARG A 172 -9.32 -1.71 10.76
CA ARG A 172 -7.90 -1.64 10.35
C ARG A 172 -7.30 -0.26 10.56
N LEU A 173 -8.02 0.81 10.20
CA LEU A 173 -7.55 2.18 10.43
C LEU A 173 -7.40 2.53 11.92
N SER A 174 -8.32 2.06 12.75
CA SER A 174 -8.25 2.23 14.21
C SER A 174 -7.03 1.51 14.79
N ARG A 175 -6.76 0.29 14.33
CA ARG A 175 -5.55 -0.45 14.74
C ARG A 175 -4.26 0.25 14.32
N LEU A 176 -4.19 0.82 13.11
CA LEU A 176 -3.02 1.62 12.69
C LEU A 176 -2.82 2.82 13.65
N LYS A 177 -3.90 3.51 14.03
CA LYS A 177 -3.85 4.62 14.98
C LYS A 177 -3.38 4.16 16.37
N GLU A 178 -3.92 3.06 16.89
CA GLU A 178 -3.56 2.49 18.20
C GLU A 178 -2.07 2.14 18.27
N GLU A 179 -1.51 1.64 17.16
CA GLU A 179 -0.09 1.31 17.03
C GLU A 179 0.79 2.52 16.68
N GLY A 180 0.23 3.75 16.61
CA GLY A 180 0.96 4.98 16.30
C GLY A 180 1.50 5.02 14.86
N MET A 181 0.86 4.32 13.92
CA MET A 181 1.23 4.30 12.51
C MET A 181 0.44 5.34 11.73
N GLN A 182 1.08 5.91 10.72
CA GLN A 182 0.52 6.98 9.90
C GLN A 182 -0.01 6.44 8.57
N PHE A 183 -1.00 7.12 8.01
CA PHE A 183 -1.52 6.82 6.68
C PHE A 183 -2.12 8.06 5.99
N HIS A 184 -2.13 8.02 4.67
CA HIS A 184 -2.87 8.92 3.79
C HIS A 184 -4.08 8.20 3.22
N ALA A 185 -5.23 8.85 3.20
CA ALA A 185 -6.46 8.26 2.69
C ALA A 185 -6.85 8.82 1.31
N GLN A 186 -7.52 8.01 0.50
CA GLN A 186 -8.11 8.45 -0.76
C GLN A 186 -9.56 8.02 -0.86
N ILE A 187 -10.39 8.92 -1.37
CA ILE A 187 -11.80 8.71 -1.67
C ILE A 187 -12.02 8.99 -3.16
N VAL A 188 -12.47 7.99 -3.91
CA VAL A 188 -12.99 8.20 -5.26
C VAL A 188 -14.46 8.55 -5.12
N ALA A 189 -14.81 9.81 -5.36
CA ALA A 189 -16.19 10.29 -5.25
C ALA A 189 -17.03 9.82 -6.45
N CYS A 190 -18.01 8.98 -6.18
CA CYS A 190 -18.92 8.40 -7.15
C CYS A 190 -20.34 8.93 -6.90
N PRO A 191 -20.92 9.73 -7.82
CA PRO A 191 -22.23 10.33 -7.64
C PRO A 191 -23.31 9.30 -7.32
N GLY A 192 -24.09 9.57 -6.25
CA GLY A 192 -25.17 8.70 -5.79
C GLY A 192 -24.73 7.43 -5.05
N LEU A 193 -23.43 7.28 -4.75
CA LEU A 193 -22.90 6.15 -3.97
C LEU A 193 -22.26 6.61 -2.66
N ASN A 194 -21.20 7.42 -2.73
CA ASN A 194 -20.46 7.87 -1.57
C ASN A 194 -20.24 9.40 -1.54
N ASP A 195 -21.03 10.15 -2.27
CA ASP A 195 -21.12 11.61 -2.23
C ASP A 195 -22.07 12.10 -1.12
N GLY A 196 -22.35 13.38 -1.07
CA GLY A 196 -23.26 13.96 -0.11
C GLY A 196 -22.93 13.64 1.34
N GLU A 197 -23.91 13.20 2.13
CA GLU A 197 -23.74 12.92 3.56
C GLU A 197 -22.77 11.76 3.83
N VAL A 198 -22.67 10.78 2.93
CA VAL A 198 -21.69 9.68 3.05
C VAL A 198 -20.26 10.22 2.99
N LEU A 199 -20.00 11.18 2.08
CA LEU A 199 -18.70 11.85 2.01
C LEU A 199 -18.42 12.64 3.29
N SER A 200 -19.39 13.44 3.78
CA SER A 200 -19.22 14.16 5.04
C SER A 200 -18.88 13.23 6.20
N GLN A 201 -19.66 12.16 6.39
CA GLN A 201 -19.41 11.19 7.46
C GLN A 201 -18.01 10.57 7.32
N THR A 202 -17.60 10.20 6.11
CA THR A 202 -16.28 9.62 5.85
C THR A 202 -15.16 10.60 6.21
N LEU A 203 -15.29 11.87 5.83
CA LEU A 203 -14.30 12.90 6.15
C LEU A 203 -14.17 13.11 7.66
N TRP A 204 -15.32 13.19 8.38
CA TRP A 204 -15.33 13.35 9.85
C TRP A 204 -14.76 12.14 10.58
N ASP A 205 -15.05 10.93 10.14
CA ASP A 205 -14.51 9.73 10.75
C ASP A 205 -13.00 9.62 10.56
N LEU A 206 -12.50 9.99 9.37
CA LEU A 206 -11.06 10.03 9.10
C LEU A 206 -10.37 11.14 9.90
N LEU A 207 -10.97 12.33 10.03
CA LEU A 207 -10.41 13.42 10.84
C LEU A 207 -10.24 13.01 12.30
N LYS A 208 -11.19 12.25 12.89
CA LYS A 208 -11.07 11.70 14.26
C LYS A 208 -9.88 10.74 14.43
N LEU A 209 -9.35 10.22 13.33
CA LEU A 209 -8.17 9.36 13.37
C LEU A 209 -6.86 10.15 13.31
N ALA A 210 -6.89 11.47 13.14
CA ALA A 210 -5.69 12.29 13.21
C ALA A 210 -5.02 12.15 14.61
N PRO A 211 -3.67 12.26 14.73
CA PRO A 211 -2.71 12.51 13.66
C PRO A 211 -2.27 11.25 12.88
N ALA A 212 -2.82 10.07 13.16
CA ALA A 212 -2.49 8.85 12.39
C ALA A 212 -2.96 8.99 10.93
N ALA A 213 -4.19 9.45 10.70
CA ALA A 213 -4.63 9.92 9.39
C ALA A 213 -3.98 11.29 9.10
N GLN A 214 -3.03 11.32 8.18
CA GLN A 214 -2.25 12.51 7.83
C GLN A 214 -2.99 13.43 6.87
N SER A 215 -3.68 12.85 5.90
CA SER A 215 -4.46 13.59 4.92
C SER A 215 -5.49 12.69 4.23
N VAL A 216 -6.47 13.32 3.59
CA VAL A 216 -7.40 12.63 2.71
C VAL A 216 -7.52 13.36 1.37
N ALA A 217 -7.31 12.64 0.26
CA ALA A 217 -7.57 13.12 -1.08
C ALA A 217 -8.97 12.68 -1.53
N VAL A 218 -9.79 13.61 -2.00
CA VAL A 218 -11.09 13.34 -2.62
C VAL A 218 -10.96 13.61 -4.11
N VAL A 219 -11.02 12.54 -4.91
CA VAL A 219 -10.84 12.59 -6.35
C VAL A 219 -12.15 12.23 -7.06
N PRO A 220 -12.55 12.91 -8.14
CA PRO A 220 -13.74 12.54 -8.87
C PRO A 220 -13.55 11.20 -9.58
N VAL A 221 -14.63 10.44 -9.76
CA VAL A 221 -14.57 9.21 -10.53
C VAL A 221 -14.19 9.48 -11.99
N GLY A 222 -13.09 8.83 -12.42
CA GLY A 222 -12.65 8.86 -13.81
C GLY A 222 -13.39 7.82 -14.65
N LEU A 223 -13.95 8.23 -15.78
CA LEU A 223 -14.68 7.34 -16.69
C LEU A 223 -14.06 7.35 -18.08
N THR A 224 -13.90 6.17 -18.65
CA THR A 224 -13.49 5.98 -20.05
C THR A 224 -14.68 5.54 -20.92
N ARG A 225 -14.52 5.59 -22.23
CA ARG A 225 -15.51 5.05 -23.19
C ARG A 225 -15.59 3.50 -23.20
N TYR A 226 -14.67 2.82 -22.51
CA TYR A 226 -14.57 1.35 -22.52
C TYR A 226 -15.31 0.73 -21.32
N ARG A 227 -16.51 1.23 -21.01
CA ARG A 227 -17.31 0.80 -19.86
C ARG A 227 -18.47 -0.13 -20.23
N GLU A 228 -18.43 -0.75 -21.38
CA GLU A 228 -19.47 -1.72 -21.77
C GLU A 228 -19.56 -2.85 -20.72
N LYS A 229 -20.80 -3.13 -20.25
CA LYS A 229 -21.09 -4.16 -19.23
C LYS A 229 -20.53 -3.89 -17.82
N LEU A 230 -19.89 -2.74 -17.55
CA LEU A 230 -19.52 -2.33 -16.21
C LEU A 230 -20.70 -1.63 -15.51
N TYR A 231 -20.58 -1.46 -14.20
CA TYR A 231 -21.57 -0.76 -13.38
C TYR A 231 -21.83 0.64 -13.96
N PRO A 232 -23.10 1.06 -14.12
CA PRO A 232 -23.42 2.34 -14.73
C PRO A 232 -23.06 3.48 -13.78
N LEU A 233 -21.95 4.15 -14.06
CA LEU A 233 -21.51 5.37 -13.39
C LEU A 233 -21.61 6.54 -14.35
N ARG A 234 -21.76 7.73 -13.79
CA ARG A 234 -21.61 9.01 -14.47
C ARG A 234 -20.58 9.87 -13.75
N THR A 235 -20.08 10.90 -14.39
CA THR A 235 -19.26 11.92 -13.74
C THR A 235 -20.11 12.83 -12.84
N LEU A 236 -19.47 13.54 -11.93
CA LEU A 236 -20.10 14.58 -11.12
C LEU A 236 -20.66 15.70 -12.03
N THR A 237 -21.83 16.21 -11.71
CA THR A 237 -22.30 17.48 -12.26
C THR A 237 -21.53 18.65 -11.62
N ARG A 238 -21.68 19.84 -12.17
CA ARG A 238 -21.05 21.04 -11.59
C ARG A 238 -21.51 21.32 -10.16
N GLU A 239 -22.80 21.09 -9.88
CA GLU A 239 -23.41 21.27 -8.58
C GLU A 239 -22.90 20.26 -7.58
N GLU A 240 -22.78 18.99 -7.98
CA GLU A 240 -22.24 17.90 -7.15
C GLU A 240 -20.75 18.11 -6.88
N ALA A 241 -19.96 18.54 -7.87
CA ALA A 241 -18.56 18.87 -7.67
C ALA A 241 -18.37 20.05 -6.69
N ARG A 242 -19.26 21.06 -6.78
CA ARG A 242 -19.27 22.16 -5.81
C ARG A 242 -19.64 21.67 -4.41
N ASP A 243 -20.60 20.78 -4.26
CA ASP A 243 -20.98 20.19 -2.96
C ASP A 243 -19.80 19.41 -2.35
N VAL A 244 -19.07 18.63 -3.15
CA VAL A 244 -17.84 17.94 -2.70
C VAL A 244 -16.81 18.95 -2.15
N ILE A 245 -16.56 20.04 -2.88
CA ILE A 245 -15.61 21.07 -2.44
C ILE A 245 -16.06 21.71 -1.12
N LEU A 246 -17.34 22.07 -0.99
CA LEU A 246 -17.88 22.66 0.23
C LEU A 246 -17.76 21.72 1.45
N ARG A 247 -17.94 20.41 1.27
CA ARG A 247 -17.76 19.42 2.35
C ARG A 247 -16.28 19.27 2.76
N VAL A 248 -15.38 19.30 1.78
CA VAL A 248 -13.93 19.33 2.02
C VAL A 248 -13.53 20.59 2.78
N GLU A 249 -14.03 21.77 2.38
CA GLU A 249 -13.78 23.03 3.07
C GLU A 249 -14.32 23.03 4.50
N ALA A 250 -15.54 22.50 4.72
CA ALA A 250 -16.10 22.36 6.04
C ALA A 250 -15.26 21.45 6.97
N CYS A 251 -14.75 20.32 6.44
CA CYS A 251 -13.84 19.45 7.18
C CYS A 251 -12.52 20.18 7.50
N ASN A 252 -11.96 20.93 6.55
CA ASN A 252 -10.74 21.70 6.76
C ASN A 252 -10.91 22.85 7.77
N ALA A 253 -12.06 23.49 7.81
CA ALA A 253 -12.32 24.51 8.83
C ALA A 253 -12.17 23.96 10.24
N GLN A 254 -12.66 22.73 10.48
CA GLN A 254 -12.48 22.04 11.76
C GLN A 254 -11.02 21.61 11.98
N ALA A 255 -10.40 21.00 10.98
CA ALA A 255 -9.00 20.56 11.06
C ALA A 255 -8.04 21.71 11.38
N ILE A 256 -8.25 22.87 10.77
CA ILE A 256 -7.45 24.08 11.03
C ILE A 256 -7.70 24.57 12.46
N ALA A 257 -8.94 24.55 12.93
CA ALA A 257 -9.27 24.96 14.29
C ALA A 257 -8.66 24.04 15.36
N GLU A 258 -8.56 22.71 15.10
CA GLU A 258 -8.05 21.72 16.03
C GLU A 258 -6.53 21.52 15.94
N ALA A 259 -5.96 21.51 14.72
CA ALA A 259 -4.57 21.13 14.46
C ALA A 259 -3.75 22.19 13.70
N GLY A 260 -4.34 23.31 13.31
CA GLY A 260 -3.66 24.41 12.63
C GLY A 260 -3.34 24.16 11.15
N CYS A 261 -3.79 23.05 10.56
CA CYS A 261 -3.50 22.70 9.17
C CYS A 261 -4.71 22.06 8.47
N SER A 262 -4.71 22.12 7.13
CA SER A 262 -5.70 21.41 6.31
C SER A 262 -5.49 19.91 6.37
N PHE A 263 -6.59 19.15 6.28
CA PHE A 263 -6.61 17.69 6.34
C PHE A 263 -7.10 17.06 5.05
N ALA A 264 -8.13 17.64 4.42
CA ALA A 264 -8.77 17.11 3.23
C ALA A 264 -8.48 17.96 1.98
N TYR A 265 -8.31 17.31 0.85
CA TYR A 265 -7.95 17.95 -0.41
C TYR A 265 -8.83 17.42 -1.55
N ALA A 266 -9.60 18.32 -2.20
CA ALA A 266 -10.29 18.01 -3.43
C ALA A 266 -9.32 18.13 -4.60
N SER A 267 -9.31 17.11 -5.47
CA SER A 267 -8.48 17.07 -6.68
C SER A 267 -9.35 17.21 -7.93
N ASP A 268 -8.74 17.60 -9.03
CA ASP A 268 -9.38 17.74 -10.35
C ASP A 268 -9.80 16.37 -10.92
#